data_ae98c41260cba6ea58f9af825910fbd7
#
_entry.id   ae98c41260cba6ea58f9af825910fbd7
#
_cell.length_a   1.000
_cell.length_b   1.000
_cell.length_c   1.000
_cell.angle_alpha   90.00
_cell.angle_beta   90.00
_cell.angle_gamma   90.00
#
_symmetry.space_group_name_H-M   'P 1'
#
loop_
_entity.id
_entity.type
_entity.pdbx_description
1 polymer ?
#
loop_
_entity_poly.entity_id
_entity_poly.type
_entity_poly.pdbx_seq_one_letter_code
_entity_poly.pdbx_strand_id
1 'polypeptide(L)'
;MSERLPRDLEAEKAVLGAVFLDSALFDTVAGILDEDDFCLTLHRWLYHAFKSCVLSGRLDTVTLSAELEKSGQTERERGLAYAVEAANALPSLEHAAVREYARIVKDCAVRRELILKYEEAAGLLRDRSKSVAEVTDGIQAAVLHSEKGKGGLV
;
A
#
# COMPACT_ATOMS: atom_id res chain seq x y z
N MET A 1 -2.13 21.72 -14.38
CA MET A 1 -1.41 21.29 -13.16
C MET A 1 -2.06 20.05 -12.62
N SER A 2 -1.28 18.98 -12.50
CA SER A 2 -1.81 17.79 -11.85
C SER A 2 -1.81 18.02 -10.34
N GLU A 3 -2.96 17.90 -9.73
CA GLU A 3 -3.05 17.90 -8.29
C GLU A 3 -2.36 16.64 -7.75
N ARG A 4 -1.75 16.79 -6.60
CA ARG A 4 -1.10 15.67 -5.92
C ARG A 4 -2.14 14.64 -5.50
N LEU A 5 -1.89 13.36 -5.84
CA LEU A 5 -2.78 12.28 -5.42
C LEU A 5 -2.81 12.13 -3.90
N PRO A 6 -3.97 11.77 -3.32
CA PRO A 6 -4.07 11.53 -1.88
C PRO A 6 -3.05 10.51 -1.37
N ARG A 7 -2.37 10.84 -0.30
CA ARG A 7 -1.42 9.95 0.37
C ARG A 7 -1.25 10.38 1.83
N ASP A 8 -0.91 9.44 2.66
CA ASP A 8 -0.56 9.70 4.07
C ASP A 8 0.69 8.89 4.41
N LEU A 9 1.86 9.48 4.20
CA LEU A 9 3.14 8.81 4.40
C LEU A 9 3.42 8.50 5.86
N GLU A 10 2.90 9.31 6.78
CA GLU A 10 3.02 9.06 8.21
C GLU A 10 2.25 7.81 8.61
N ALA A 11 1.03 7.63 8.09
CA ALA A 11 0.24 6.43 8.33
C ALA A 11 0.92 5.19 7.73
N GLU A 12 1.47 5.30 6.51
CA GLU A 12 2.22 4.21 5.88
C GLU A 12 3.41 3.79 6.73
N LYS A 13 4.20 4.75 7.19
CA LYS A 13 5.35 4.52 8.05
C LYS A 13 4.94 3.88 9.38
N ALA A 14 3.85 4.35 9.97
CA ALA A 14 3.33 3.79 11.23
C ALA A 14 2.92 2.31 11.08
N VAL A 15 2.27 1.96 9.98
CA VAL A 15 1.90 0.56 9.70
C VAL A 15 3.16 -0.32 9.60
N LEU A 16 4.17 0.13 8.86
CA LEU A 16 5.42 -0.61 8.70
C LEU A 16 6.15 -0.76 10.04
N GLY A 17 6.23 0.30 10.82
CA GLY A 17 6.84 0.27 12.14
C GLY A 17 6.16 -0.70 13.10
N ALA A 18 4.83 -0.73 13.08
CA ALA A 18 4.04 -1.62 13.92
C ALA A 18 4.28 -3.09 13.57
N VAL A 19 4.25 -3.43 12.28
CA VAL A 19 4.49 -4.81 11.82
C VAL A 19 5.91 -5.25 12.15
N PHE A 20 6.88 -4.37 12.02
CA PHE A 20 8.27 -4.68 12.35
C PHE A 20 8.47 -4.93 13.85
N LEU A 21 7.82 -4.14 14.70
CA LEU A 21 7.89 -4.32 16.15
C LEU A 21 7.11 -5.54 16.64
N ASP A 22 5.97 -5.81 16.04
CA ASP A 22 5.11 -6.92 16.43
C ASP A 22 4.57 -7.58 15.16
N SER A 23 5.27 -8.59 14.68
CA SER A 23 4.92 -9.30 13.44
C SER A 23 3.58 -10.05 13.53
N ALA A 24 3.04 -10.27 14.72
CA ALA A 24 1.70 -10.82 14.89
C ALA A 24 0.62 -9.89 14.32
N LEU A 25 0.91 -8.59 14.22
CA LEU A 25 0.02 -7.60 13.61
C LEU A 25 -0.06 -7.73 12.09
N PHE A 26 0.86 -8.47 11.48
CA PHE A 26 0.87 -8.62 10.01
C PHE A 26 -0.47 -9.12 9.48
N ASP A 27 -1.06 -10.13 10.12
CA ASP A 27 -2.34 -10.69 9.66
C ASP A 27 -3.47 -9.64 9.69
N THR A 28 -3.51 -8.83 10.73
CA THR A 28 -4.48 -7.73 10.83
C THR A 28 -4.29 -6.73 9.70
N VAL A 29 -3.05 -6.33 9.45
CA VAL A 29 -2.72 -5.37 8.39
C VAL A 29 -2.98 -5.98 7.01
N ALA A 30 -2.59 -7.24 6.79
CA ALA A 30 -2.79 -7.94 5.52
C ALA A 30 -4.28 -8.13 5.18
N GLY A 31 -5.15 -8.15 6.17
CA GLY A 31 -6.59 -8.16 5.96
C GLY A 31 -7.14 -6.84 5.42
N ILE A 32 -6.36 -5.77 5.49
CA ILE A 32 -6.75 -4.43 5.04
C ILE A 32 -5.93 -3.97 3.84
N LEU A 33 -4.62 -4.22 3.84
CA LEU A 33 -3.67 -3.67 2.85
C LEU A 33 -2.95 -4.74 2.05
N ASP A 34 -2.76 -4.45 0.77
CA ASP A 34 -1.80 -5.12 -0.11
C ASP A 34 -0.58 -4.20 -0.28
N GLU A 35 0.52 -4.74 -0.80
CA GLU A 35 1.73 -3.95 -1.03
C GLU A 35 1.52 -2.76 -1.98
N ASP A 36 0.61 -2.91 -2.96
CA ASP A 36 0.29 -1.87 -3.93
C ASP A 36 -0.48 -0.68 -3.32
N ASP A 37 -1.01 -0.84 -2.11
CA ASP A 37 -1.72 0.24 -1.43
C ASP A 37 -0.79 1.31 -0.87
N PHE A 38 0.49 0.99 -0.72
CA PHE A 38 1.50 1.97 -0.28
C PHE A 38 1.90 2.89 -1.43
N CYS A 39 2.02 4.18 -1.15
CA CYS A 39 2.33 5.19 -2.15
C CYS A 39 3.82 5.20 -2.54
N LEU A 40 4.71 5.11 -1.54
CA LEU A 40 6.15 5.13 -1.79
C LEU A 40 6.67 3.76 -2.20
N THR A 41 7.55 3.75 -3.20
CA THR A 41 8.23 2.54 -3.64
C THR A 41 8.98 1.87 -2.50
N LEU A 42 9.65 2.65 -1.65
CA LEU A 42 10.34 2.15 -0.47
C LEU A 42 9.37 1.38 0.47
N HIS A 43 8.20 1.95 0.70
CA HIS A 43 7.19 1.32 1.57
C HIS A 43 6.65 0.03 0.97
N ARG A 44 6.36 0.00 -0.32
CA ARG A 44 5.94 -1.22 -1.02
C ARG A 44 6.99 -2.31 -0.93
N TRP A 45 8.24 -1.94 -1.17
CA TRP A 45 9.37 -2.86 -1.12
C TRP A 45 9.57 -3.44 0.29
N LEU A 46 9.53 -2.60 1.31
CA LEU A 46 9.64 -3.06 2.71
C LEU A 46 8.47 -3.96 3.12
N TYR A 47 7.25 -3.58 2.75
CA TYR A 47 6.08 -4.40 3.06
C TYR A 47 6.19 -5.78 2.41
N HIS A 48 6.63 -5.84 1.16
CA HIS A 48 6.89 -7.10 0.47
C HIS A 48 7.92 -7.95 1.21
N ALA A 49 9.03 -7.34 1.64
CA ALA A 49 10.07 -8.02 2.39
C ALA A 49 9.54 -8.53 3.75
N PHE A 50 8.75 -7.72 4.45
CA PHE A 50 8.11 -8.13 5.71
C PHE A 50 7.21 -9.35 5.49
N LYS A 51 6.40 -9.31 4.45
CA LYS A 51 5.52 -10.43 4.07
C LYS A 51 6.32 -11.70 3.83
N SER A 52 7.41 -11.62 3.06
CA SER A 52 8.27 -12.76 2.80
C SER A 52 8.83 -13.35 4.08
N CYS A 53 9.29 -12.50 5.00
CA CYS A 53 9.83 -12.94 6.29
C CYS A 53 8.75 -13.61 7.16
N VAL A 54 7.57 -13.02 7.24
CA VAL A 54 6.45 -13.57 8.03
C VAL A 54 6.02 -14.93 7.47
N LEU A 55 5.90 -15.05 6.16
CA LEU A 55 5.53 -16.32 5.51
C LEU A 55 6.60 -17.40 5.67
N SER A 56 7.87 -17.01 5.80
CA SER A 56 8.98 -17.93 6.06
C SER A 56 9.12 -18.30 7.54
N GLY A 57 8.32 -17.69 8.41
CA GLY A 57 8.19 -18.06 9.81
C GLY A 57 8.61 -16.98 10.81
N ARG A 58 9.39 -15.97 10.44
CA ARG A 58 9.88 -14.97 11.39
C ARG A 58 10.29 -13.66 10.72
N LEU A 59 9.89 -12.56 11.34
CA LEU A 59 10.34 -11.21 10.95
C LEU A 59 11.12 -10.60 12.13
N ASP A 60 12.41 -10.38 11.93
CA ASP A 60 13.28 -9.64 12.84
C ASP A 60 14.41 -8.99 12.03
N THR A 61 15.34 -8.32 12.70
CA THR A 61 16.45 -7.65 12.03
C THR A 61 17.33 -8.60 11.22
N VAL A 62 17.52 -9.82 11.69
CA VAL A 62 18.38 -10.81 11.03
C VAL A 62 17.69 -11.33 9.75
N THR A 63 16.45 -11.76 9.86
CA THR A 63 15.70 -12.31 8.72
C THR A 63 15.41 -11.23 7.68
N LEU A 64 15.09 -10.02 8.13
CA LEU A 64 14.88 -8.91 7.22
C LEU A 64 16.17 -8.53 6.48
N SER A 65 17.29 -8.51 7.19
CA SER A 65 18.60 -8.28 6.57
C SER A 65 18.88 -9.27 5.44
N ALA A 66 18.64 -10.55 5.69
CA ALA A 66 18.85 -11.61 4.70
C ALA A 66 17.92 -11.43 3.49
N GLU A 67 16.67 -11.07 3.72
CA GLU A 67 15.70 -10.84 2.64
C GLU A 67 16.08 -9.61 1.79
N LEU A 68 16.46 -8.51 2.43
CA LEU A 68 16.84 -7.28 1.73
C LEU A 68 18.17 -7.40 0.99
N GLU A 69 19.07 -8.28 1.43
CA GLU A 69 20.36 -8.53 0.79
C GLU A 69 20.19 -9.00 -0.65
N LYS A 70 19.08 -9.63 -0.99
CA LYS A 70 18.77 -10.03 -2.37
C LYS A 70 18.74 -8.85 -3.34
N SER A 71 18.50 -7.64 -2.83
CA SER A 71 18.48 -6.40 -3.60
C SER A 71 19.81 -5.64 -3.57
N GLY A 72 20.82 -6.15 -2.87
CA GLY A 72 22.14 -5.55 -2.74
C GLY A 72 22.42 -4.99 -1.35
N GLN A 73 23.71 -4.76 -1.04
CA GLN A 73 24.15 -4.34 0.29
C GLN A 73 23.64 -2.95 0.67
N THR A 74 23.70 -1.99 -0.25
CA THR A 74 23.24 -0.62 0.01
C THR A 74 21.75 -0.59 0.31
N GLU A 75 20.96 -1.35 -0.46
CA GLU A 75 19.52 -1.46 -0.28
C GLU A 75 19.20 -2.13 1.06
N ARG A 76 19.96 -3.15 1.45
CA ARG A 76 19.83 -3.81 2.75
C ARG A 76 19.99 -2.83 3.90
N GLU A 77 21.08 -2.07 3.89
CA GLU A 77 21.39 -1.11 4.95
C GLU A 77 20.33 -0.02 5.05
N ARG A 78 19.91 0.50 3.90
CA ARG A 78 18.89 1.53 3.81
C ARG A 78 17.54 1.03 4.33
N GLY A 79 17.14 -0.17 3.92
CA GLY A 79 15.87 -0.77 4.33
C GLY A 79 15.82 -1.08 5.82
N LEU A 80 16.89 -1.64 6.38
CA LEU A 80 17.00 -1.91 7.81
C LEU A 80 16.93 -0.62 8.63
N ALA A 81 17.69 0.40 8.24
CA ALA A 81 17.70 1.68 8.94
C ALA A 81 16.31 2.30 8.95
N TYR A 82 15.63 2.26 7.83
CA TYR A 82 14.28 2.80 7.73
C TYR A 82 13.26 2.02 8.57
N ALA A 83 13.33 0.69 8.56
CA ALA A 83 12.43 -0.15 9.36
C ALA A 83 12.59 0.15 10.86
N VAL A 84 13.82 0.31 11.33
CA VAL A 84 14.12 0.67 12.73
C VAL A 84 13.61 2.08 13.03
N GLU A 85 13.84 3.03 12.13
CA GLU A 85 13.32 4.40 12.28
C GLU A 85 11.80 4.41 12.38
N ALA A 86 11.11 3.68 11.51
CA ALA A 86 9.65 3.57 11.53
C ALA A 86 9.14 2.98 12.84
N ALA A 87 9.81 1.95 13.34
CA ALA A 87 9.49 1.32 14.62
C ALA A 87 9.64 2.29 15.77
N ASN A 88 10.74 3.05 15.79
CA ASN A 88 11.02 4.02 16.86
C ASN A 88 10.09 5.23 16.83
N ALA A 89 9.57 5.57 15.66
CA ALA A 89 8.67 6.72 15.48
C ALA A 89 7.19 6.36 15.67
N LEU A 90 6.88 5.09 15.92
CA LEU A 90 5.50 4.62 16.01
C LEU A 90 4.75 5.26 17.19
N PRO A 91 3.60 5.93 16.95
CA PRO A 91 2.84 6.56 18.02
C PRO A 91 2.17 5.57 18.97
N SER A 92 1.69 4.43 18.45
CA SER A 92 0.99 3.43 19.26
C SER A 92 1.10 2.05 18.62
N LEU A 93 1.27 1.03 19.45
CA LEU A 93 1.28 -0.37 19.04
C LEU A 93 -0.05 -1.08 19.33
N GLU A 94 -1.04 -0.35 19.87
CA GLU A 94 -2.36 -0.92 20.13
C GLU A 94 -3.01 -1.39 18.83
N HIS A 95 -3.65 -2.56 18.86
CA HIS A 95 -4.30 -3.13 17.69
C HIS A 95 -5.31 -2.18 17.04
N ALA A 96 -6.11 -1.49 17.86
CA ALA A 96 -7.10 -0.55 17.35
C ALA A 96 -6.43 0.63 16.61
N ALA A 97 -5.32 1.15 17.14
CA ALA A 97 -4.58 2.23 16.51
C ALA A 97 -3.94 1.78 15.19
N VAL A 98 -3.29 0.63 15.19
CA VAL A 98 -2.63 0.08 13.99
C VAL A 98 -3.66 -0.21 12.89
N ARG A 99 -4.82 -0.73 13.26
CA ARG A 99 -5.92 -0.95 12.33
C ARG A 99 -6.39 0.36 11.71
N GLU A 100 -6.46 1.42 12.51
CA GLU A 100 -6.83 2.76 12.02
C GLU A 100 -5.78 3.33 11.08
N TYR A 101 -4.49 3.16 11.39
CA TYR A 101 -3.41 3.57 10.47
C TYR A 101 -3.53 2.86 9.12
N ALA A 102 -3.80 1.56 9.14
CA ALA A 102 -3.98 0.78 7.92
C ALA A 102 -5.21 1.26 7.12
N ARG A 103 -6.30 1.63 7.78
CA ARG A 103 -7.49 2.17 7.12
C ARG A 103 -7.22 3.51 6.46
N ILE A 104 -6.42 4.37 7.09
CA ILE A 104 -6.01 5.64 6.50
C ILE A 104 -5.23 5.40 5.21
N VAL A 105 -4.28 4.46 5.23
CA VAL A 105 -3.51 4.06 4.04
C VAL A 105 -4.45 3.55 2.95
N LYS A 106 -5.39 2.68 3.31
CA LYS A 106 -6.34 2.10 2.36
C LYS A 106 -7.24 3.16 1.72
N ASP A 107 -7.77 4.07 2.52
CA ASP A 107 -8.60 5.17 2.02
C ASP A 107 -7.85 5.99 0.96
N CYS A 108 -6.62 6.36 1.23
CA CYS A 108 -5.79 7.08 0.27
C CYS A 108 -5.53 6.27 -1.00
N ALA A 109 -5.24 4.97 -0.86
CA ALA A 109 -4.98 4.08 -1.99
C ALA A 109 -6.19 3.96 -2.92
N VAL A 110 -7.37 3.78 -2.33
CA VAL A 110 -8.62 3.68 -3.10
C VAL A 110 -8.91 4.99 -3.82
N ARG A 111 -8.71 6.13 -3.14
CA ARG A 111 -8.90 7.45 -3.76
C ARG A 111 -7.96 7.64 -4.95
N ARG A 112 -6.69 7.28 -4.83
CA ARG A 112 -5.73 7.35 -5.94
C ARG A 112 -6.18 6.50 -7.12
N GLU A 113 -6.58 5.26 -6.84
CA GLU A 113 -7.02 4.34 -7.89
C GLU A 113 -8.24 4.89 -8.64
N LEU A 114 -9.24 5.38 -7.92
CA LEU A 114 -10.45 5.95 -8.52
C LEU A 114 -10.14 7.21 -9.33
N ILE A 115 -9.32 8.11 -8.82
CA ILE A 115 -8.91 9.32 -9.52
C ILE A 115 -8.28 8.96 -10.86
N LEU A 116 -7.32 8.04 -10.87
CA LEU A 116 -6.63 7.63 -12.08
C LEU A 116 -7.59 6.99 -13.09
N LYS A 117 -8.54 6.18 -12.63
CA LYS A 117 -9.55 5.57 -13.50
C LYS A 117 -10.48 6.59 -14.12
N TYR A 118 -10.93 7.57 -13.34
CA TYR A 118 -11.81 8.62 -13.87
C TYR A 118 -11.05 9.59 -14.79
N GLU A 119 -9.77 9.85 -14.54
CA GLU A 119 -8.93 10.62 -15.45
C GLU A 119 -8.74 9.89 -16.78
N GLU A 120 -8.50 8.59 -16.75
CA GLU A 120 -8.41 7.75 -17.94
C GLU A 120 -9.74 7.75 -18.70
N ALA A 121 -10.86 7.62 -17.98
CA ALA A 121 -12.19 7.67 -18.55
C ALA A 121 -12.45 9.01 -19.24
N ALA A 122 -12.07 10.12 -18.59
CA ALA A 122 -12.20 11.44 -19.18
C ALA A 122 -11.39 11.56 -20.48
N GLY A 123 -10.19 10.96 -20.51
CA GLY A 123 -9.37 10.90 -21.72
C GLY A 123 -10.05 10.14 -22.85
N LEU A 124 -10.68 9.01 -22.53
CA LEU A 124 -11.41 8.20 -23.52
C LEU A 124 -12.62 8.97 -24.06
N LEU A 125 -13.31 9.74 -23.22
CA LEU A 125 -14.44 10.56 -23.64
C LEU A 125 -14.04 11.69 -24.59
N ARG A 126 -12.80 12.17 -24.50
CA ARG A 126 -12.27 13.19 -25.42
C ARG A 126 -11.94 12.61 -26.79
N ASP A 127 -11.75 11.30 -26.88
CA ASP A 127 -11.46 10.59 -28.11
C ASP A 127 -12.75 10.35 -28.89
N ARG A 128 -12.99 11.18 -29.91
CA ARG A 128 -14.22 11.15 -30.73
C ARG A 128 -14.26 9.99 -31.72
N SER A 129 -13.21 9.17 -31.81
CA SER A 129 -13.18 8.00 -32.67
C SER A 129 -14.02 6.84 -32.12
N LYS A 130 -14.32 6.87 -30.81
CA LYS A 130 -15.13 5.85 -30.13
C LYS A 130 -16.54 6.40 -29.87
N SER A 131 -17.54 5.49 -29.92
CA SER A 131 -18.91 5.88 -29.58
C SER A 131 -19.05 6.13 -28.08
N VAL A 132 -19.99 6.99 -27.70
CA VAL A 132 -20.30 7.27 -26.29
C VAL A 132 -20.69 5.98 -25.56
N ALA A 133 -21.48 5.10 -26.20
CA ALA A 133 -21.91 3.85 -25.62
C ALA A 133 -20.72 2.94 -25.28
N GLU A 134 -19.77 2.79 -26.21
CA GLU A 134 -18.56 1.98 -25.98
C GLU A 134 -17.74 2.50 -24.81
N VAL A 135 -17.54 3.81 -24.74
CA VAL A 135 -16.75 4.45 -23.68
C VAL A 135 -17.46 4.30 -22.33
N THR A 136 -18.76 4.58 -22.29
CA THR A 136 -19.57 4.50 -21.06
C THR A 136 -19.57 3.07 -20.49
N ASP A 137 -19.76 2.08 -21.36
CA ASP A 137 -19.76 0.66 -20.95
C ASP A 137 -18.40 0.25 -20.39
N GLY A 138 -17.32 0.70 -21.03
CA GLY A 138 -15.96 0.44 -20.56
C GLY A 138 -15.68 1.06 -19.19
N ILE A 139 -16.13 2.29 -18.96
CA ILE A 139 -15.98 3.00 -17.67
C ILE A 139 -16.74 2.26 -16.57
N GLN A 140 -17.98 1.92 -16.81
CA GLN A 140 -18.81 1.20 -15.82
C GLN A 140 -18.20 -0.14 -15.45
N ALA A 141 -17.73 -0.90 -16.42
CA ALA A 141 -17.07 -2.18 -16.18
C ALA A 141 -15.82 -2.01 -15.34
N ALA A 142 -14.98 -1.00 -15.63
CA ALA A 142 -13.74 -0.74 -14.90
C ALA A 142 -14.01 -0.34 -13.43
N VAL A 143 -14.99 0.54 -13.20
CA VAL A 143 -15.36 0.99 -11.84
C VAL A 143 -15.94 -0.16 -11.02
N LEU A 144 -16.87 -0.93 -11.59
CA LEU A 144 -17.47 -2.10 -10.90
C LEU A 144 -16.43 -3.16 -10.56
N HIS A 145 -15.49 -3.40 -11.47
CA HIS A 145 -14.43 -4.37 -11.23
C HIS A 145 -13.52 -3.92 -10.07
N SER A 146 -13.21 -2.64 -10.00
CA SER A 146 -12.41 -2.07 -8.91
C SER A 146 -13.11 -2.22 -7.56
N GLU A 147 -14.38 -1.88 -7.49
CA GLU A 147 -15.18 -2.00 -6.27
C GLU A 147 -15.26 -3.45 -5.78
N LYS A 148 -15.46 -4.40 -6.70
CA LYS A 148 -15.49 -5.84 -6.37
C LYS A 148 -14.12 -6.36 -5.92
N GLY A 149 -13.05 -5.94 -6.58
CA GLY A 149 -11.70 -6.32 -6.21
C GLY A 149 -11.28 -5.80 -4.83
N LYS A 150 -11.96 -4.76 -4.35
CA LYS A 150 -11.73 -4.13 -3.06
C LYS A 150 -12.90 -4.38 -2.10
N GLY A 151 -13.50 -5.56 -2.16
CA GLY A 151 -14.73 -5.91 -1.42
C GLY A 151 -14.67 -5.75 0.09
N GLY A 152 -13.53 -5.48 0.68
CA GLY A 152 -13.39 -5.16 2.10
C GLY A 152 -13.66 -3.71 2.45
N LEU A 153 -14.12 -2.90 1.50
CA LEU A 153 -14.36 -1.46 1.69
C LEU A 153 -15.78 -1.14 2.22
N VAL A 154 -16.56 -2.13 2.39
CA VAL A 154 -17.92 -1.95 2.92
C VAL A 154 -17.88 -1.83 4.43
#